data_e51e530d132fd1d023177fdb96e1eed0
#
_entry.id   e51e530d132fd1d023177fdb96e1eed0
#
_cell.length_a   1.000
_cell.length_b   1.000
_cell.length_c   1.000
_cell.angle_alpha   90.00
_cell.angle_beta   90.00
_cell.angle_gamma   90.00
#
_symmetry.space_group_name_H-M   'P 1'
#
loop_
_entity.id
_entity.type
_entity.pdbx_description
1 polymer ?
#
loop_
_entity_poly.entity_id
_entity_poly.type
_entity_poly.pdbx_seq_one_letter_code
_entity_poly.pdbx_strand_id
1 'polypeptide(L)'
;TEKQSKLNDVMNEKTYTWPKNKPTLQAGVAAIESTSGKILAIGSARNRKGERVLSYATDINKQIGSTAKPLFDYGPGVEYINWSTYTIIKDEKYSYTGGGVMSNYDFRYKGDLTLRESLRDSRNVPALKAFQQVDNSKIYEFVTSLGIVPETSEGSTYLHEAHSIGAFNGSNPLTMAGAYQAFSNGGYYYEPYSINKIILRETQEEFNYSSNKQKVMSDSTAYMITDILKMVASDTGVRSAVGTPIALKTGTTNYDKETLNSLGYPSSATPDGWIVGYTPNIVMAMWTGYDTNTKGEYMLNSQMTSHRNALYRALAKAVFDKTGKDFKRP
;
A
#
# COMPACT_ATOMS: atom_id res chain seq x y z
N THR A 1 5.23 21.82 -8.55
CA THR A 1 6.38 21.58 -7.64
C THR A 1 7.45 20.77 -8.37
N GLU A 2 8.70 20.85 -7.91
CA GLU A 2 9.82 20.07 -8.48
C GLU A 2 9.56 18.55 -8.39
N LYS A 3 9.01 18.05 -7.26
CA LYS A 3 8.65 16.65 -7.08
C LYS A 3 7.60 16.21 -8.11
N GLN A 4 6.60 17.02 -8.38
CA GLN A 4 5.59 16.74 -9.41
C GLN A 4 6.22 16.66 -10.80
N SER A 5 7.12 17.57 -11.14
CA SER A 5 7.81 17.55 -12.45
C SER A 5 8.63 16.28 -12.63
N LYS A 6 9.46 15.93 -11.64
CA LYS A 6 10.29 14.70 -11.66
C LYS A 6 9.45 13.43 -11.73
N LEU A 7 8.33 13.38 -11.00
CA LEU A 7 7.40 12.26 -11.06
C LEU A 7 6.79 12.13 -12.47
N ASN A 8 6.37 13.25 -13.06
CA ASN A 8 5.86 13.27 -14.43
C ASN A 8 6.88 12.76 -15.45
N ASP A 9 8.16 13.05 -15.28
CA ASP A 9 9.22 12.57 -16.18
C ASP A 9 9.37 11.05 -16.13
N VAL A 10 9.18 10.43 -14.97
CA VAL A 10 9.11 8.96 -14.83
C VAL A 10 7.85 8.40 -15.50
N MET A 11 6.68 8.99 -15.23
CA MET A 11 5.39 8.53 -15.76
C MET A 11 5.28 8.70 -17.27
N ASN A 12 5.91 9.71 -17.82
CA ASN A 12 5.94 10.03 -19.27
C ASN A 12 7.17 9.44 -20.00
N GLU A 13 7.78 8.41 -19.45
CA GLU A 13 8.87 7.64 -20.06
C GLU A 13 10.15 8.45 -20.40
N LYS A 14 10.35 9.62 -19.79
CA LYS A 14 11.56 10.43 -20.02
C LYS A 14 12.77 9.93 -19.24
N THR A 15 12.54 9.43 -18.00
CA THR A 15 13.61 9.02 -17.08
C THR A 15 13.49 7.57 -16.62
N TYR A 16 12.44 6.86 -17.05
CA TYR A 16 12.22 5.44 -16.81
C TYR A 16 11.69 4.76 -18.06
N THR A 17 12.26 3.61 -18.42
CA THR A 17 11.81 2.83 -19.58
C THR A 17 10.81 1.77 -19.15
N TRP A 18 9.57 1.89 -19.61
CA TRP A 18 8.51 0.94 -19.39
C TRP A 18 8.67 -0.31 -20.28
N PRO A 19 8.07 -1.47 -19.91
CA PRO A 19 8.10 -2.66 -20.76
C PRO A 19 7.48 -2.38 -22.14
N LYS A 20 8.30 -2.49 -23.19
CA LYS A 20 7.89 -2.15 -24.58
C LYS A 20 6.75 -3.02 -25.12
N ASN A 21 6.69 -4.28 -24.68
CA ASN A 21 5.66 -5.25 -25.07
C ASN A 21 4.38 -5.18 -24.23
N LYS A 22 4.24 -4.17 -23.37
CA LYS A 22 3.10 -3.96 -22.49
C LYS A 22 2.59 -2.49 -22.58
N PRO A 23 2.08 -2.07 -23.76
CA PRO A 23 1.72 -0.67 -24.00
C PRO A 23 0.54 -0.18 -23.16
N THR A 24 -0.37 -1.07 -22.78
CA THR A 24 -1.57 -0.76 -22.00
C THR A 24 -1.36 -0.84 -20.49
N LEU A 25 -0.18 -1.30 -20.05
CA LEU A 25 0.18 -1.32 -18.64
C LEU A 25 0.19 0.10 -18.06
N GLN A 26 -0.52 0.29 -16.96
CA GLN A 26 -0.73 1.58 -16.29
C GLN A 26 -0.10 1.63 -14.91
N ALA A 27 -0.05 2.82 -14.33
CA ALA A 27 0.21 3.03 -12.92
C ALA A 27 -0.48 4.29 -12.41
N GLY A 28 -0.83 4.26 -11.12
CA GLY A 28 -1.26 5.39 -10.33
C GLY A 28 -0.31 5.60 -9.16
N VAL A 29 0.02 6.85 -8.87
CA VAL A 29 0.98 7.22 -7.82
C VAL A 29 0.46 8.40 -7.03
N ALA A 30 0.51 8.33 -5.70
CA ALA A 30 0.25 9.46 -4.84
C ALA A 30 1.37 9.60 -3.80
N ALA A 31 1.86 10.82 -3.63
CA ALA A 31 2.84 11.18 -2.61
C ALA A 31 2.31 12.30 -1.75
N ILE A 32 2.37 12.12 -0.42
CA ILE A 32 1.89 13.07 0.58
C ILE A 32 2.96 13.37 1.62
N GLU A 33 2.83 14.53 2.26
CA GLU A 33 3.59 14.86 3.47
C GLU A 33 3.02 14.10 4.66
N SER A 34 3.86 13.35 5.38
CA SER A 34 3.40 12.44 6.44
C SER A 34 2.84 13.14 7.67
N THR A 35 3.21 14.40 7.91
CA THR A 35 2.86 15.15 9.13
C THR A 35 1.71 16.14 8.94
N SER A 36 1.14 16.21 7.74
CA SER A 36 0.03 17.11 7.43
C SER A 36 -1.04 16.51 6.52
N GLY A 37 -0.72 15.46 5.76
CA GLY A 37 -1.58 14.92 4.70
C GLY A 37 -1.56 15.72 3.40
N LYS A 38 -0.73 16.79 3.31
CA LYS A 38 -0.62 17.60 2.10
C LYS A 38 -0.14 16.77 0.91
N ILE A 39 -0.86 16.83 -0.21
CA ILE A 39 -0.46 16.16 -1.45
C ILE A 39 0.75 16.91 -2.05
N LEU A 40 1.83 16.18 -2.26
CA LEU A 40 3.09 16.68 -2.84
C LEU A 40 3.19 16.43 -4.33
N ALA A 41 2.71 15.27 -4.79
CA ALA A 41 2.71 14.89 -6.20
C ALA A 41 1.69 13.78 -6.48
N ILE A 42 1.11 13.81 -7.68
CA ILE A 42 0.17 12.81 -8.20
C ILE A 42 0.62 12.35 -9.59
N GLY A 43 0.73 11.06 -9.80
CA GLY A 43 0.90 10.41 -11.09
C GLY A 43 -0.40 9.71 -11.50
N SER A 44 -1.22 10.37 -12.32
CA SER A 44 -2.56 9.88 -12.64
C SER A 44 -2.58 8.69 -13.58
N ALA A 45 -1.61 8.60 -14.51
CA ALA A 45 -1.49 7.51 -15.49
C ALA A 45 -0.12 7.56 -16.18
N ARG A 46 0.29 6.44 -16.81
CA ARG A 46 1.39 6.40 -17.77
C ARG A 46 1.02 7.19 -19.03
N ASN A 47 1.90 8.07 -19.50
CA ASN A 47 1.73 8.85 -20.73
C ASN A 47 0.34 9.50 -20.84
N ARG A 48 -0.14 10.11 -19.75
CA ARG A 48 -1.47 10.71 -19.69
C ARG A 48 -1.68 11.70 -20.84
N LYS A 49 -2.74 11.48 -21.61
CA LYS A 49 -3.18 12.39 -22.67
C LYS A 49 -4.59 12.90 -22.35
N GLY A 50 -4.79 14.20 -22.50
CA GLY A 50 -6.08 14.86 -22.28
C GLY A 50 -6.35 15.31 -20.86
N GLU A 51 -7.40 16.10 -20.71
CA GLU A 51 -7.94 16.59 -19.43
C GLU A 51 -9.16 15.74 -19.02
N ARG A 52 -9.46 15.70 -17.71
CA ARG A 52 -10.65 14.98 -17.15
C ARG A 52 -10.72 13.49 -17.53
N VAL A 53 -9.55 12.85 -17.65
CA VAL A 53 -9.47 11.39 -17.85
C VAL A 53 -9.23 10.70 -16.51
N LEU A 54 -9.59 9.41 -16.46
CA LEU A 54 -9.41 8.53 -15.28
C LEU A 54 -8.03 8.72 -14.64
N SER A 55 -8.02 8.90 -13.33
CA SER A 55 -6.80 8.95 -12.53
C SER A 55 -6.60 7.63 -11.78
N TYR A 56 -5.60 6.87 -12.16
CA TYR A 56 -5.24 5.65 -11.43
C TYR A 56 -4.67 5.93 -10.03
N ALA A 57 -4.46 7.19 -9.68
CA ALA A 57 -4.05 7.59 -8.34
C ALA A 57 -5.23 7.78 -7.37
N THR A 58 -6.44 8.09 -7.88
CA THR A 58 -7.58 8.53 -7.09
C THR A 58 -8.90 7.83 -7.42
N ASP A 59 -9.11 7.45 -8.69
CA ASP A 59 -10.44 7.07 -9.20
C ASP A 59 -10.63 5.55 -9.35
N ILE A 60 -9.60 4.76 -9.02
CA ILE A 60 -9.66 3.29 -9.05
C ILE A 60 -9.97 2.72 -7.67
N ASN A 61 -10.59 1.53 -7.69
CA ASN A 61 -10.64 0.65 -6.55
C ASN A 61 -10.05 -0.71 -6.97
N LYS A 62 -8.84 -1.00 -6.53
CA LYS A 62 -8.13 -2.24 -6.84
C LYS A 62 -7.75 -2.94 -5.54
N GLN A 63 -7.90 -4.27 -5.51
CA GLN A 63 -7.46 -5.07 -4.37
C GLN A 63 -6.00 -4.77 -4.03
N ILE A 64 -5.72 -4.55 -2.76
CA ILE A 64 -4.41 -4.06 -2.31
C ILE A 64 -3.41 -5.18 -2.00
N GLY A 65 -3.86 -6.44 -2.04
CA GLY A 65 -3.02 -7.59 -1.75
C GLY A 65 -2.30 -7.47 -0.41
N SER A 66 -1.10 -7.97 -0.33
CA SER A 66 -0.32 -7.99 0.93
C SER A 66 0.04 -6.63 1.53
N THR A 67 -0.30 -5.50 0.89
CA THR A 67 -0.22 -4.19 1.56
C THR A 67 -1.30 -4.03 2.64
N ALA A 68 -2.29 -4.92 2.69
CA ALA A 68 -3.26 -5.02 3.77
C ALA A 68 -2.65 -5.42 5.13
N LYS A 69 -1.61 -6.25 5.13
CA LYS A 69 -1.10 -6.92 6.33
C LYS A 69 -0.70 -6.00 7.49
N PRO A 70 -0.01 -4.88 7.28
CA PRO A 70 0.23 -3.91 8.35
C PRO A 70 -1.05 -3.27 8.88
N LEU A 71 -2.11 -3.18 8.06
CA LEU A 71 -3.34 -2.44 8.34
C LEU A 71 -4.41 -3.32 9.01
N PHE A 72 -4.61 -4.54 8.51
CA PHE A 72 -5.70 -5.43 8.95
C PHE A 72 -5.25 -6.48 9.96
N ASP A 73 -3.96 -6.82 10.01
CA ASP A 73 -3.46 -7.96 10.77
C ASP A 73 -2.50 -7.53 11.87
N TYR A 74 -1.28 -7.16 11.50
CA TYR A 74 -0.19 -6.96 12.46
C TYR A 74 -0.25 -5.64 13.22
N GLY A 75 -0.72 -4.55 12.59
CA GLY A 75 -0.96 -3.28 13.29
C GLY A 75 -1.97 -3.43 14.41
N PRO A 76 -3.19 -3.94 14.12
CA PRO A 76 -4.18 -4.27 15.15
C PRO A 76 -3.68 -5.27 16.20
N GLY A 77 -2.92 -6.31 15.80
CA GLY A 77 -2.34 -7.28 16.73
C GLY A 77 -1.40 -6.64 17.75
N VAL A 78 -0.54 -5.73 17.29
CA VAL A 78 0.36 -4.99 18.17
C VAL A 78 -0.41 -4.00 19.05
N GLU A 79 -1.39 -3.28 18.49
CA GLU A 79 -2.11 -2.21 19.19
C GLU A 79 -3.07 -2.75 20.26
N TYR A 80 -3.85 -3.78 19.94
CA TYR A 80 -4.97 -4.18 20.78
C TYR A 80 -4.75 -5.43 21.65
N ILE A 81 -3.83 -6.31 21.25
CA ILE A 81 -3.55 -7.54 21.99
C ILE A 81 -2.10 -7.67 22.44
N ASN A 82 -1.38 -6.53 22.49
CA ASN A 82 -0.03 -6.39 23.03
C ASN A 82 1.02 -7.32 22.38
N TRP A 83 0.90 -7.57 21.09
CA TRP A 83 1.92 -8.34 20.40
C TRP A 83 3.22 -7.54 20.26
N SER A 84 4.32 -8.26 20.32
CA SER A 84 5.65 -7.74 20.03
C SER A 84 6.16 -8.24 18.68
N THR A 85 7.25 -7.66 18.21
CA THR A 85 7.93 -8.13 17.00
C THR A 85 8.46 -9.56 17.11
N TYR A 86 8.54 -10.12 18.34
CA TYR A 86 8.96 -11.48 18.66
C TYR A 86 7.81 -12.45 18.93
N THR A 87 6.56 -12.01 18.88
CA THR A 87 5.39 -12.89 19.03
C THR A 87 5.46 -13.99 17.98
N ILE A 88 5.36 -15.26 18.42
CA ILE A 88 5.45 -16.42 17.55
C ILE A 88 4.08 -16.70 16.93
N ILE A 89 4.08 -16.86 15.60
CA ILE A 89 2.90 -17.24 14.82
C ILE A 89 3.29 -18.43 13.93
N LYS A 90 2.58 -19.53 14.09
CA LYS A 90 2.92 -20.76 13.37
C LYS A 90 2.45 -20.72 11.91
N ASP A 91 3.38 -20.86 10.99
CA ASP A 91 3.14 -20.97 9.55
C ASP A 91 3.04 -22.45 9.15
N GLU A 92 1.81 -22.96 9.09
CA GLU A 92 1.47 -24.36 8.83
C GLU A 92 0.25 -24.44 7.91
N LYS A 93 -0.13 -25.66 7.46
CA LYS A 93 -1.38 -25.84 6.71
C LYS A 93 -2.56 -25.33 7.52
N TYR A 94 -3.30 -24.39 6.95
CA TYR A 94 -4.36 -23.68 7.64
C TYR A 94 -5.53 -23.34 6.71
N SER A 95 -6.70 -23.08 7.28
CA SER A 95 -7.93 -22.81 6.51
C SER A 95 -8.67 -21.61 7.08
N TYR A 96 -9.46 -20.98 6.25
CA TYR A 96 -10.47 -20.01 6.68
C TYR A 96 -11.52 -20.71 7.57
N THR A 97 -12.18 -19.94 8.43
CA THR A 97 -13.26 -20.46 9.31
C THR A 97 -14.40 -21.08 8.50
N GLY A 98 -14.76 -20.48 7.36
CA GLY A 98 -15.79 -20.98 6.43
C GLY A 98 -15.33 -22.12 5.52
N GLY A 99 -14.11 -22.65 5.72
CA GLY A 99 -13.49 -23.64 4.83
C GLY A 99 -12.65 -22.99 3.72
N GLY A 100 -11.93 -23.82 2.97
CA GLY A 100 -10.95 -23.35 1.99
C GLY A 100 -9.56 -23.16 2.61
N VAL A 101 -8.54 -23.65 1.90
CA VAL A 101 -7.16 -23.65 2.38
C VAL A 101 -6.50 -22.31 2.09
N MET A 102 -5.90 -21.70 3.12
CA MET A 102 -5.01 -20.56 2.95
C MET A 102 -3.63 -21.06 2.50
N SER A 103 -3.17 -20.55 1.36
CA SER A 103 -1.84 -20.87 0.83
C SER A 103 -0.92 -19.67 0.90
N ASN A 104 0.35 -19.94 1.23
CA ASN A 104 1.40 -18.95 1.05
C ASN A 104 1.74 -18.81 -0.45
N TYR A 105 2.35 -17.70 -0.84
CA TYR A 105 2.70 -17.40 -2.23
C TYR A 105 3.66 -18.42 -2.88
N ASP A 106 4.44 -19.14 -2.07
CA ASP A 106 5.40 -20.17 -2.47
C ASP A 106 4.92 -21.59 -2.21
N PHE A 107 3.67 -21.77 -1.76
CA PHE A 107 3.06 -23.05 -1.37
C PHE A 107 3.84 -23.84 -0.30
N ARG A 108 4.67 -23.17 0.49
CA ARG A 108 5.47 -23.74 1.57
C ARG A 108 5.07 -23.20 2.92
N TYR A 109 5.40 -23.96 3.97
CA TYR A 109 5.20 -23.58 5.36
C TYR A 109 6.55 -23.59 6.08
N LYS A 110 6.77 -22.64 6.98
CA LYS A 110 8.06 -22.41 7.65
C LYS A 110 8.06 -22.76 9.14
N GLY A 111 6.94 -23.25 9.69
CA GLY A 111 6.80 -23.53 11.11
C GLY A 111 6.68 -22.28 11.96
N ASP A 112 7.32 -22.27 13.11
CA ASP A 112 7.26 -21.16 14.06
C ASP A 112 8.07 -19.96 13.52
N LEU A 113 7.36 -18.85 13.30
CA LEU A 113 7.92 -17.58 12.85
C LEU A 113 7.59 -16.48 13.85
N THR A 114 8.51 -15.57 14.05
CA THR A 114 8.22 -14.30 14.72
C THR A 114 7.28 -13.45 13.87
N LEU A 115 6.55 -12.51 14.49
CA LEU A 115 5.79 -11.50 13.77
C LEU A 115 6.69 -10.74 12.78
N ARG A 116 7.94 -10.46 13.17
CA ARG A 116 8.95 -9.82 12.32
C ARG A 116 9.19 -10.62 11.03
N GLU A 117 9.45 -11.89 11.13
CA GLU A 117 9.68 -12.78 9.97
C GLU A 117 8.41 -12.93 9.14
N SER A 118 7.27 -13.10 9.80
CA SER A 118 5.96 -13.26 9.15
C SER A 118 5.59 -12.06 8.29
N LEU A 119 5.75 -10.84 8.80
CA LEU A 119 5.44 -9.60 8.07
C LEU A 119 6.49 -9.29 7.01
N ARG A 120 7.80 -9.44 7.32
CA ARG A 120 8.88 -9.24 6.36
C ARG A 120 8.73 -10.16 5.15
N ASP A 121 8.55 -11.45 5.39
CA ASP A 121 8.41 -12.47 4.34
C ASP A 121 7.00 -12.50 3.75
N SER A 122 6.11 -11.63 4.24
CA SER A 122 4.74 -11.47 3.74
C SER A 122 3.94 -12.78 3.71
N ARG A 123 4.08 -13.63 4.75
CA ARG A 123 3.37 -14.92 4.85
C ARG A 123 1.87 -14.71 4.96
N ASN A 124 1.08 -15.51 4.23
CA ASN A 124 -0.38 -15.39 4.22
C ASN A 124 -1.02 -16.09 5.43
N VAL A 125 -0.53 -17.28 5.79
CA VAL A 125 -1.08 -18.04 6.92
C VAL A 125 -0.90 -17.29 8.24
N PRO A 126 0.29 -16.79 8.60
CA PRO A 126 0.45 -15.94 9.79
C PRO A 126 -0.42 -14.69 9.77
N ALA A 127 -0.64 -14.06 8.60
CA ALA A 127 -1.51 -12.90 8.48
C ALA A 127 -2.97 -13.24 8.80
N LEU A 128 -3.51 -14.33 8.22
CA LEU A 128 -4.86 -14.80 8.54
C LEU A 128 -5.02 -15.11 10.04
N LYS A 129 -4.04 -15.79 10.65
CA LYS A 129 -4.06 -16.08 12.09
C LYS A 129 -4.03 -14.81 12.93
N ALA A 130 -3.26 -13.80 12.52
CA ALA A 130 -3.23 -12.51 13.18
C ALA A 130 -4.59 -11.81 13.11
N PHE A 131 -5.20 -11.77 11.93
CA PHE A 131 -6.54 -11.22 11.72
C PHE A 131 -7.59 -11.89 12.63
N GLN A 132 -7.57 -13.22 12.72
CA GLN A 132 -8.54 -13.99 13.52
C GLN A 132 -8.37 -13.81 15.04
N GLN A 133 -7.20 -13.39 15.53
CA GLN A 133 -6.95 -13.21 16.97
C GLN A 133 -7.37 -11.85 17.50
N VAL A 134 -7.51 -10.86 16.65
CA VAL A 134 -7.98 -9.52 17.03
C VAL A 134 -9.50 -9.46 16.87
N ASP A 135 -10.18 -8.80 17.81
CA ASP A 135 -11.61 -8.52 17.65
C ASP A 135 -11.89 -7.83 16.31
N ASN A 136 -12.83 -8.39 15.55
CA ASN A 136 -13.14 -7.92 14.20
C ASN A 136 -13.59 -6.45 14.16
N SER A 137 -14.35 -6.01 15.18
CA SER A 137 -14.77 -4.61 15.30
C SER A 137 -13.59 -3.67 15.54
N LYS A 138 -12.56 -4.12 16.24
CA LYS A 138 -11.32 -3.36 16.45
C LYS A 138 -10.49 -3.23 15.17
N ILE A 139 -10.46 -4.27 14.36
CA ILE A 139 -9.83 -4.19 13.03
C ILE A 139 -10.59 -3.19 12.16
N TYR A 140 -11.92 -3.25 12.15
CA TYR A 140 -12.76 -2.31 11.40
C TYR A 140 -12.51 -0.85 11.85
N GLU A 141 -12.54 -0.58 13.16
CA GLU A 141 -12.23 0.73 13.73
C GLU A 141 -10.83 1.22 13.30
N PHE A 142 -9.83 0.35 13.38
CA PHE A 142 -8.45 0.67 13.01
C PHE A 142 -8.34 1.08 11.54
N VAL A 143 -8.85 0.28 10.60
CA VAL A 143 -8.70 0.55 9.17
C VAL A 143 -9.53 1.73 8.71
N THR A 144 -10.74 1.92 9.27
CA THR A 144 -11.59 3.07 8.93
C THR A 144 -11.04 4.38 9.47
N SER A 145 -10.42 4.37 10.65
CA SER A 145 -9.70 5.55 11.18
C SER A 145 -8.47 5.94 10.37
N LEU A 146 -7.96 5.04 9.52
CA LEU A 146 -6.90 5.27 8.54
C LEU A 146 -7.44 5.70 7.15
N GLY A 147 -8.74 5.92 7.02
CA GLY A 147 -9.40 6.34 5.77
C GLY A 147 -9.65 5.21 4.77
N ILE A 148 -9.50 3.94 5.16
CA ILE A 148 -9.85 2.79 4.32
C ILE A 148 -11.29 2.40 4.63
N VAL A 149 -12.11 2.25 3.59
CA VAL A 149 -13.52 1.84 3.71
C VAL A 149 -13.69 0.47 3.04
N PRO A 150 -13.45 -0.64 3.79
CA PRO A 150 -13.69 -1.97 3.25
C PRO A 150 -15.19 -2.24 3.14
N GLU A 151 -15.59 -3.12 2.18
CA GLU A 151 -16.97 -3.59 2.14
C GLU A 151 -17.29 -4.43 3.36
N THR A 152 -18.52 -4.29 3.81
CA THR A 152 -19.14 -5.10 4.88
C THR A 152 -20.56 -5.48 4.45
N SER A 153 -21.16 -6.48 5.10
CA SER A 153 -22.58 -6.74 4.92
C SER A 153 -23.40 -5.55 5.41
N GLU A 154 -24.53 -5.29 4.76
CA GLU A 154 -25.42 -4.18 5.09
C GLU A 154 -25.76 -4.14 6.58
N GLY A 155 -25.57 -2.98 7.21
CA GLY A 155 -25.80 -2.79 8.65
C GLY A 155 -24.78 -3.48 9.57
N SER A 156 -23.68 -3.99 9.05
CA SER A 156 -22.63 -4.68 9.80
C SER A 156 -21.29 -3.93 9.69
N THR A 157 -20.42 -4.15 10.67
CA THR A 157 -18.99 -3.77 10.63
C THR A 157 -18.10 -4.99 10.48
N TYR A 158 -18.67 -6.16 10.18
CA TYR A 158 -17.94 -7.42 10.11
C TYR A 158 -17.09 -7.51 8.84
N LEU A 159 -15.79 -7.67 9.03
CA LEU A 159 -14.80 -7.88 7.97
C LEU A 159 -14.62 -9.37 7.69
N HIS A 160 -14.61 -9.74 6.42
CA HIS A 160 -14.32 -11.10 6.01
C HIS A 160 -12.83 -11.44 6.17
N GLU A 161 -12.51 -12.68 6.47
CA GLU A 161 -11.13 -13.15 6.67
C GLU A 161 -10.23 -12.93 5.43
N ALA A 162 -10.80 -12.86 4.23
CA ALA A 162 -10.08 -12.55 3.01
C ALA A 162 -9.46 -11.12 3.01
N HIS A 163 -9.98 -10.22 3.85
CA HIS A 163 -9.41 -8.86 4.02
C HIS A 163 -7.98 -8.92 4.59
N SER A 164 -7.62 -9.97 5.34
CA SER A 164 -6.26 -10.19 5.86
C SER A 164 -5.18 -10.21 4.77
N ILE A 165 -5.53 -10.61 3.56
CA ILE A 165 -4.62 -10.61 2.40
C ILE A 165 -4.98 -9.55 1.36
N GLY A 166 -5.86 -8.61 1.70
CA GLY A 166 -6.26 -7.49 0.86
C GLY A 166 -7.26 -7.81 -0.24
N ALA A 167 -7.97 -8.94 -0.11
CA ALA A 167 -9.05 -9.33 -1.03
C ALA A 167 -10.37 -8.72 -0.55
N PHE A 168 -10.62 -7.49 -0.92
CA PHE A 168 -11.82 -6.70 -0.69
C PHE A 168 -12.07 -5.76 -1.88
N ASN A 169 -13.14 -4.93 -1.84
CA ASN A 169 -13.50 -3.99 -2.91
C ASN A 169 -12.35 -3.06 -3.36
N GLY A 170 -11.30 -2.95 -2.54
CA GLY A 170 -10.06 -2.32 -2.93
C GLY A 170 -9.86 -0.90 -2.42
N SER A 171 -8.82 -0.27 -2.94
CA SER A 171 -8.42 1.10 -2.61
C SER A 171 -7.70 1.73 -3.80
N ASN A 172 -7.25 2.98 -3.62
CA ASN A 172 -6.43 3.72 -4.57
C ASN A 172 -5.14 4.21 -3.93
N PRO A 173 -4.13 4.62 -4.71
CA PRO A 173 -2.86 5.11 -4.20
C PRO A 173 -2.97 6.28 -3.20
N LEU A 174 -3.89 7.21 -3.38
CA LEU A 174 -4.03 8.35 -2.46
C LEU A 174 -4.52 7.89 -1.08
N THR A 175 -5.55 7.06 -1.04
CA THR A 175 -6.06 6.47 0.22
C THR A 175 -4.98 5.62 0.90
N MET A 176 -4.24 4.81 0.14
CA MET A 176 -3.17 3.98 0.69
C MET A 176 -2.00 4.81 1.23
N ALA A 177 -1.63 5.92 0.58
CA ALA A 177 -0.65 6.85 1.11
C ALA A 177 -1.15 7.49 2.42
N GLY A 178 -2.42 7.88 2.47
CA GLY A 178 -3.09 8.38 3.67
C GLY A 178 -3.04 7.37 4.83
N ALA A 179 -3.39 6.11 4.57
CA ALA A 179 -3.38 5.09 5.61
C ALA A 179 -1.99 4.82 6.19
N TYR A 180 -0.97 4.75 5.34
CA TYR A 180 0.39 4.43 5.77
C TYR A 180 1.13 5.58 6.47
N GLN A 181 0.64 6.82 6.36
CA GLN A 181 1.28 7.96 7.04
C GLN A 181 1.32 7.79 8.56
N ALA A 182 0.33 7.11 9.15
CA ALA A 182 0.29 6.88 10.58
C ALA A 182 1.49 6.05 11.09
N PHE A 183 1.99 5.11 10.29
CA PHE A 183 3.24 4.40 10.63
C PHE A 183 4.47 5.30 10.55
N SER A 184 4.45 6.29 9.67
CA SER A 184 5.58 7.20 9.44
C SER A 184 5.75 8.26 10.54
N ASN A 185 4.67 8.69 11.17
CA ASN A 185 4.62 9.90 12.00
C ASN A 185 4.26 9.64 13.48
N GLY A 186 4.36 8.39 13.94
CA GLY A 186 4.07 8.03 15.34
C GLY A 186 2.58 7.84 15.62
N GLY A 187 1.80 7.38 14.65
CA GLY A 187 0.43 6.92 14.85
C GLY A 187 -0.67 7.94 14.56
N TYR A 188 -0.39 8.99 13.79
CA TYR A 188 -1.38 10.00 13.44
C TYR A 188 -1.84 9.89 11.99
N TYR A 189 -3.14 10.01 11.77
CA TYR A 189 -3.77 10.15 10.46
C TYR A 189 -4.14 11.60 10.20
N TYR A 190 -3.92 12.04 8.97
CA TYR A 190 -4.40 13.29 8.39
C TYR A 190 -5.07 13.00 7.07
N GLU A 191 -6.28 13.50 6.85
CA GLU A 191 -6.94 13.36 5.57
C GLU A 191 -6.12 14.04 4.47
N PRO A 192 -5.77 13.33 3.36
CA PRO A 192 -5.01 13.93 2.27
C PRO A 192 -5.74 15.12 1.62
N TYR A 193 -5.03 16.21 1.36
CA TYR A 193 -5.60 17.41 0.77
C TYR A 193 -4.66 18.11 -0.22
N SER A 194 -5.24 18.86 -1.17
CA SER A 194 -4.51 19.57 -2.24
C SER A 194 -4.60 21.09 -2.17
N ILE A 195 -5.56 21.64 -1.42
CA ILE A 195 -5.80 23.09 -1.31
C ILE A 195 -5.36 23.58 0.07
N ASN A 196 -4.32 24.39 0.12
CA ASN A 196 -3.84 24.99 1.39
C ASN A 196 -4.58 26.28 1.74
N LYS A 197 -4.93 27.07 0.72
CA LYS A 197 -5.50 28.41 0.91
C LYS A 197 -6.38 28.78 -0.28
N ILE A 198 -7.49 29.42 0.02
CA ILE A 198 -8.36 30.07 -0.96
C ILE A 198 -8.36 31.58 -0.64
N ILE A 199 -8.17 32.41 -1.67
CA ILE A 199 -8.28 33.87 -1.57
C ILE A 199 -9.42 34.29 -2.49
N LEU A 200 -10.44 34.89 -1.94
CA LEU A 200 -11.53 35.47 -2.71
C LEU A 200 -11.05 36.73 -3.44
N ARG A 201 -11.23 36.75 -4.76
CA ARG A 201 -10.70 37.84 -5.62
C ARG A 201 -11.28 39.22 -5.24
N GLU A 202 -12.57 39.26 -4.95
CA GLU A 202 -13.31 40.53 -4.71
C GLU A 202 -13.06 41.10 -3.31
N THR A 203 -13.11 40.26 -2.27
CA THR A 203 -13.00 40.67 -0.88
C THR A 203 -11.57 40.58 -0.33
N GLN A 204 -10.67 39.92 -1.03
CA GLN A 204 -9.31 39.53 -0.55
C GLN A 204 -9.34 38.71 0.73
N GLU A 205 -10.48 38.12 1.05
CA GLU A 205 -10.65 37.22 2.20
C GLU A 205 -9.88 35.95 2.01
N GLU A 206 -9.14 35.52 3.04
CA GLU A 206 -8.30 34.32 3.00
C GLU A 206 -8.90 33.23 3.87
N PHE A 207 -9.05 32.04 3.28
CA PHE A 207 -9.45 30.80 3.95
C PHE A 207 -8.27 29.81 3.91
N ASN A 208 -7.69 29.54 5.07
CA ASN A 208 -6.62 28.57 5.21
C ASN A 208 -7.19 27.19 5.56
N TYR A 209 -6.68 26.16 4.92
CA TYR A 209 -7.07 24.77 5.18
C TYR A 209 -5.91 24.01 5.81
N SER A 210 -6.24 23.19 6.81
CA SER A 210 -5.37 22.17 7.37
C SER A 210 -6.20 20.94 7.72
N SER A 211 -5.67 19.75 7.46
CA SER A 211 -6.34 18.50 7.83
C SER A 211 -6.35 18.31 9.35
N ASN A 212 -7.44 17.73 9.87
CA ASN A 212 -7.54 17.36 11.26
C ASN A 212 -6.56 16.24 11.60
N LYS A 213 -5.87 16.37 12.72
CA LYS A 213 -4.95 15.39 13.26
C LYS A 213 -5.72 14.38 14.12
N GLN A 214 -5.70 13.10 13.74
CA GLN A 214 -6.32 12.02 14.50
C GLN A 214 -5.26 11.02 14.95
N LYS A 215 -5.22 10.69 16.25
CA LYS A 215 -4.39 9.59 16.76
C LYS A 215 -5.12 8.28 16.49
N VAL A 216 -4.46 7.36 15.76
CA VAL A 216 -5.04 6.08 15.32
C VAL A 216 -4.40 4.91 16.03
N MET A 217 -3.11 5.00 16.33
CA MET A 217 -2.36 3.97 17.03
C MET A 217 -1.30 4.59 17.93
N SER A 218 -0.75 3.81 18.84
CA SER A 218 0.38 4.21 19.66
C SER A 218 1.63 4.44 18.80
N ASP A 219 2.54 5.27 19.28
CA ASP A 219 3.84 5.49 18.63
C ASP A 219 4.72 4.22 18.66
N SER A 220 4.57 3.39 19.68
CA SER A 220 5.22 2.07 19.76
C SER A 220 4.71 1.11 18.68
N THR A 221 3.39 1.04 18.43
CA THR A 221 2.84 0.24 17.33
C THR A 221 3.35 0.73 15.98
N ALA A 222 3.27 2.03 15.74
CA ALA A 222 3.79 2.64 14.51
C ALA A 222 5.27 2.33 14.29
N TYR A 223 6.09 2.41 15.36
CA TYR A 223 7.51 2.14 15.28
C TYR A 223 7.82 0.64 15.06
N MET A 224 7.17 -0.28 15.78
CA MET A 224 7.40 -1.72 15.64
C MET A 224 7.08 -2.21 14.21
N ILE A 225 5.98 -1.77 13.63
CA ILE A 225 5.65 -2.07 12.23
C ILE A 225 6.68 -1.46 11.28
N THR A 226 7.04 -0.19 11.47
CA THR A 226 8.04 0.52 10.66
C THR A 226 9.41 -0.16 10.68
N ASP A 227 9.87 -0.61 11.84
CA ASP A 227 11.16 -1.28 12.00
C ASP A 227 11.24 -2.57 11.15
N ILE A 228 10.15 -3.33 11.09
CA ILE A 228 10.05 -4.50 10.22
C ILE A 228 10.05 -4.08 8.74
N LEU A 229 9.29 -3.07 8.37
CA LEU A 229 9.14 -2.63 6.98
C LEU A 229 10.41 -1.97 6.42
N LYS A 230 11.32 -1.49 7.27
CA LYS A 230 12.67 -1.07 6.85
C LYS A 230 13.49 -2.24 6.27
N MET A 231 13.27 -3.46 6.74
CA MET A 231 13.91 -4.66 6.19
C MET A 231 13.40 -4.95 4.77
N VAL A 232 12.09 -4.84 4.55
CA VAL A 232 11.48 -5.01 3.21
C VAL A 232 12.03 -3.98 2.22
N ALA A 233 12.25 -2.75 2.65
CA ALA A 233 12.85 -1.71 1.82
C ALA A 233 14.28 -2.06 1.37
N SER A 234 15.02 -2.75 2.21
CA SER A 234 16.37 -3.27 1.87
C SER A 234 16.26 -4.42 0.86
N ASP A 235 15.37 -5.37 1.10
CA ASP A 235 15.19 -6.55 0.24
C ASP A 235 14.73 -6.19 -1.20
N THR A 236 13.97 -5.10 -1.35
CA THR A 236 13.53 -4.59 -2.68
C THR A 236 14.54 -3.69 -3.39
N GLY A 237 15.65 -3.35 -2.73
CA GLY A 237 16.65 -2.42 -3.24
C GLY A 237 16.19 -0.95 -3.29
N VAL A 238 15.03 -0.62 -2.73
CA VAL A 238 14.53 0.77 -2.69
C VAL A 238 15.38 1.61 -1.75
N ARG A 239 15.76 1.09 -0.58
CA ARG A 239 16.63 1.80 0.38
C ARG A 239 17.94 2.26 -0.26
N SER A 240 18.61 1.38 -0.99
CA SER A 240 19.87 1.71 -1.69
C SER A 240 19.67 2.76 -2.79
N ALA A 241 18.52 2.70 -3.48
CA ALA A 241 18.18 3.64 -4.56
C ALA A 241 17.92 5.06 -4.05
N VAL A 242 17.31 5.20 -2.87
CA VAL A 242 16.95 6.51 -2.29
C VAL A 242 18.08 7.07 -1.43
N GLY A 243 18.85 6.23 -0.76
CA GLY A 243 19.96 6.64 0.12
C GLY A 243 19.51 7.34 1.41
N THR A 244 18.28 7.04 1.87
CA THR A 244 17.73 7.53 3.16
C THR A 244 16.97 6.40 3.84
N PRO A 245 16.79 6.42 5.19
CA PRO A 245 15.93 5.47 5.88
C PRO A 245 14.52 5.49 5.31
N ILE A 246 14.05 4.34 4.88
CA ILE A 246 12.73 4.14 4.29
C ILE A 246 12.16 2.80 4.74
N ALA A 247 10.88 2.75 4.99
CA ALA A 247 10.10 1.55 5.23
C ALA A 247 9.10 1.35 4.08
N LEU A 248 8.79 0.12 3.71
CA LEU A 248 7.80 -0.15 2.68
C LEU A 248 7.15 -1.54 2.81
N LYS A 249 5.99 -1.67 2.18
CA LYS A 249 5.30 -2.94 1.97
C LYS A 249 4.93 -3.11 0.51
N THR A 250 5.11 -4.32 0.01
CA THR A 250 4.70 -4.74 -1.32
C THR A 250 3.38 -5.50 -1.27
N GLY A 251 2.60 -5.42 -2.34
CA GLY A 251 1.38 -6.19 -2.56
C GLY A 251 1.34 -6.74 -3.97
N THR A 252 0.68 -7.86 -4.13
CA THR A 252 0.40 -8.50 -5.41
C THR A 252 -0.92 -9.23 -5.25
N THR A 253 -1.77 -9.19 -6.27
CA THR A 253 -3.05 -9.88 -6.31
C THR A 253 -3.02 -11.00 -7.34
N ASN A 254 -3.98 -11.92 -7.28
CA ASN A 254 -4.13 -12.99 -8.22
C ASN A 254 -5.45 -12.84 -8.96
N TYR A 255 -5.49 -13.27 -10.22
CA TYR A 255 -6.75 -13.48 -10.92
C TYR A 255 -7.51 -14.67 -10.31
N ASP A 256 -8.84 -14.60 -10.32
CA ASP A 256 -9.69 -15.74 -10.04
C ASP A 256 -9.59 -16.79 -11.18
N LYS A 257 -10.03 -18.03 -10.88
CA LYS A 257 -9.93 -19.15 -11.83
C LYS A 257 -10.78 -18.94 -13.08
N GLU A 258 -11.91 -18.27 -12.96
CA GLU A 258 -12.82 -17.99 -14.09
C GLU A 258 -12.16 -17.03 -15.08
N THR A 259 -11.58 -15.94 -14.58
CA THR A 259 -10.80 -14.98 -15.39
C THR A 259 -9.61 -15.64 -16.06
N LEU A 260 -8.83 -16.46 -15.33
CA LEU A 260 -7.69 -17.17 -15.91
C LEU A 260 -8.12 -18.07 -17.07
N ASN A 261 -9.20 -18.84 -16.89
CA ASN A 261 -9.68 -19.78 -17.89
C ASN A 261 -10.31 -19.06 -19.11
N SER A 262 -11.15 -18.08 -18.89
CA SER A 262 -11.88 -17.36 -19.96
C SER A 262 -10.94 -16.57 -20.88
N LEU A 263 -9.86 -16.01 -20.32
CA LEU A 263 -8.87 -15.23 -21.07
C LEU A 263 -7.66 -16.05 -21.53
N GLY A 264 -7.56 -17.31 -21.11
CA GLY A 264 -6.42 -18.18 -21.40
C GLY A 264 -5.12 -17.69 -20.73
N TYR A 265 -5.24 -17.09 -19.56
CA TYR A 265 -4.06 -16.62 -18.82
C TYR A 265 -3.39 -17.78 -18.07
N PRO A 266 -2.05 -17.77 -17.96
CA PRO A 266 -1.35 -18.73 -17.12
C PRO A 266 -1.67 -18.48 -15.62
N SER A 267 -1.61 -19.53 -14.81
CA SER A 267 -1.90 -19.46 -13.37
C SER A 267 -1.01 -18.49 -12.58
N SER A 268 0.15 -18.12 -13.14
CA SER A 268 1.07 -17.13 -12.60
C SER A 268 0.80 -15.69 -13.08
N ALA A 269 -0.26 -15.46 -13.84
CA ALA A 269 -0.67 -14.12 -14.23
C ALA A 269 -1.18 -13.33 -13.02
N THR A 270 -0.90 -12.03 -13.01
CA THR A 270 -1.13 -11.13 -11.88
C THR A 270 -1.74 -9.83 -12.40
N PRO A 271 -2.91 -9.40 -11.87
CA PRO A 271 -3.53 -8.13 -12.27
C PRO A 271 -2.85 -6.91 -11.70
N ASP A 272 -2.46 -6.93 -10.42
CA ASP A 272 -2.05 -5.75 -9.68
C ASP A 272 -0.71 -5.91 -8.99
N GLY A 273 0.09 -4.87 -9.04
CA GLY A 273 1.31 -4.69 -8.26
C GLY A 273 1.24 -3.43 -7.42
N TRP A 274 1.45 -3.54 -6.11
CA TRP A 274 1.42 -2.46 -5.16
C TRP A 274 2.75 -2.29 -4.43
N ILE A 275 3.13 -1.06 -4.18
CA ILE A 275 4.13 -0.67 -3.16
C ILE A 275 3.63 0.58 -2.45
N VAL A 276 3.66 0.53 -1.13
CA VAL A 276 3.53 1.72 -0.28
C VAL A 276 4.80 1.85 0.54
N GLY A 277 5.50 2.95 0.40
CA GLY A 277 6.73 3.21 1.14
C GLY A 277 6.75 4.61 1.71
N TYR A 278 7.50 4.78 2.79
CA TYR A 278 7.55 6.04 3.52
C TYR A 278 8.90 6.28 4.19
N THR A 279 9.24 7.55 4.28
CA THR A 279 10.30 8.11 5.13
C THR A 279 9.61 8.86 6.30
N PRO A 280 10.34 9.41 7.28
CA PRO A 280 9.70 10.21 8.33
C PRO A 280 8.86 11.41 7.81
N ASN A 281 9.11 11.89 6.60
CA ASN A 281 8.50 13.12 6.07
C ASN A 281 7.51 12.88 4.92
N ILE A 282 7.67 11.81 4.15
CA ILE A 282 6.91 11.60 2.90
C ILE A 282 6.42 10.16 2.85
N VAL A 283 5.17 9.98 2.43
CA VAL A 283 4.60 8.68 2.10
C VAL A 283 4.29 8.66 0.61
N MET A 284 4.63 7.57 -0.08
CA MET A 284 4.29 7.38 -1.49
C MET A 284 3.70 5.98 -1.70
N ALA A 285 2.49 5.95 -2.24
CA ALA A 285 1.84 4.71 -2.67
C ALA A 285 1.79 4.65 -4.20
N MET A 286 1.99 3.47 -4.74
CA MET A 286 1.93 3.18 -6.17
C MET A 286 1.15 1.89 -6.42
N TRP A 287 0.24 1.97 -7.37
CA TRP A 287 -0.36 0.83 -8.06
C TRP A 287 0.19 0.75 -9.47
N THR A 288 0.39 -0.46 -10.01
CA THR A 288 0.64 -0.72 -11.42
C THR A 288 -0.08 -1.99 -11.84
N GLY A 289 -0.67 -1.98 -13.04
CA GLY A 289 -1.48 -3.08 -13.53
C GLY A 289 -2.22 -2.72 -14.81
N TYR A 290 -3.24 -3.50 -15.10
CA TYR A 290 -4.13 -3.26 -16.23
C TYR A 290 -5.48 -2.71 -15.75
N ASP A 291 -6.02 -1.75 -16.50
CA ASP A 291 -7.34 -1.19 -16.21
C ASP A 291 -8.44 -2.22 -16.39
N THR A 292 -8.39 -2.91 -17.52
CA THR A 292 -9.34 -3.95 -17.91
C THR A 292 -8.63 -5.27 -18.21
N ASN A 293 -9.35 -6.37 -18.00
CA ASN A 293 -8.88 -7.71 -18.33
C ASN A 293 -9.09 -7.96 -19.84
N THR A 294 -8.02 -7.99 -20.60
CA THR A 294 -8.03 -8.17 -22.06
C THR A 294 -7.18 -9.35 -22.47
N LYS A 295 -7.68 -10.23 -23.34
CA LYS A 295 -6.95 -11.42 -23.81
C LYS A 295 -5.55 -11.04 -24.32
N GLY A 296 -4.53 -11.72 -23.77
CA GLY A 296 -3.11 -11.48 -24.09
C GLY A 296 -2.45 -10.35 -23.30
N GLU A 297 -3.21 -9.57 -22.54
CA GLU A 297 -2.69 -8.47 -21.72
C GLU A 297 -2.60 -8.88 -20.25
N TYR A 298 -1.48 -9.45 -19.88
CA TYR A 298 -1.17 -9.83 -18.48
C TYR A 298 0.33 -9.70 -18.21
N MET A 299 0.69 -9.67 -16.96
CA MET A 299 2.06 -9.88 -16.49
C MET A 299 2.12 -11.17 -15.65
N LEU A 300 3.21 -11.91 -15.79
CA LEU A 300 3.53 -12.97 -14.85
C LEU A 300 3.96 -12.36 -13.52
N ASN A 301 3.75 -13.04 -12.42
CA ASN A 301 4.11 -12.56 -11.08
C ASN A 301 5.59 -12.10 -10.98
N SER A 302 6.52 -12.83 -11.58
CA SER A 302 7.94 -12.42 -11.62
C SER A 302 8.18 -11.14 -12.41
N GLN A 303 7.48 -10.97 -13.54
CA GLN A 303 7.55 -9.76 -14.37
C GLN A 303 6.95 -8.56 -13.63
N MET A 304 5.77 -8.75 -13.02
CA MET A 304 5.12 -7.71 -12.21
C MET A 304 6.01 -7.28 -11.03
N THR A 305 6.59 -8.23 -10.33
CA THR A 305 7.51 -7.93 -9.21
C THR A 305 8.72 -7.13 -9.67
N SER A 306 9.35 -7.52 -10.78
CA SER A 306 10.51 -6.83 -11.36
C SER A 306 10.15 -5.40 -11.80
N HIS A 307 9.07 -5.25 -12.58
CA HIS A 307 8.58 -3.95 -13.07
C HIS A 307 8.17 -3.04 -11.92
N ARG A 308 7.31 -3.52 -11.02
CA ARG A 308 6.84 -2.78 -9.85
C ARG A 308 8.00 -2.21 -9.03
N ASN A 309 8.99 -3.05 -8.70
CA ASN A 309 10.13 -2.62 -7.90
C ASN A 309 11.01 -1.63 -8.67
N ALA A 310 11.22 -1.82 -9.98
CA ALA A 310 12.02 -0.91 -10.81
C ALA A 310 11.33 0.46 -10.97
N LEU A 311 10.04 0.47 -11.29
CA LEU A 311 9.25 1.70 -11.40
C LEU A 311 9.22 2.45 -10.07
N TYR A 312 8.96 1.75 -8.96
CA TYR A 312 8.95 2.39 -7.65
C TYR A 312 10.31 2.99 -7.27
N ARG A 313 11.43 2.33 -7.59
CA ARG A 313 12.78 2.91 -7.37
C ARG A 313 13.00 4.21 -8.17
N ALA A 314 12.52 4.27 -9.41
CA ALA A 314 12.60 5.48 -10.22
C ALA A 314 11.78 6.63 -9.62
N LEU A 315 10.53 6.34 -9.23
CA LEU A 315 9.63 7.28 -8.57
C LEU A 315 10.17 7.71 -7.19
N ALA A 316 10.73 6.79 -6.43
CA ALA A 316 11.30 7.07 -5.12
C ALA A 316 12.49 8.05 -5.20
N LYS A 317 13.34 7.92 -6.20
CA LYS A 317 14.42 8.90 -6.47
C LYS A 317 13.90 10.29 -6.84
N ALA A 318 12.72 10.36 -7.46
CA ALA A 318 12.10 11.62 -7.86
C ALA A 318 11.41 12.35 -6.69
N VAL A 319 10.88 11.59 -5.72
CA VAL A 319 9.95 12.10 -4.71
C VAL A 319 10.58 12.23 -3.32
N PHE A 320 11.34 11.22 -2.85
CA PHE A 320 11.89 11.23 -1.50
C PHE A 320 13.13 12.13 -1.37
N ASP A 321 13.19 12.85 -0.26
CA ASP A 321 14.34 13.69 0.06
C ASP A 321 15.45 12.86 0.73
N LYS A 322 16.71 13.14 0.37
CA LYS A 322 17.89 12.53 0.99
C LYS A 322 18.21 13.25 2.31
N THR A 323 17.39 13.04 3.34
CA THR A 323 17.57 13.74 4.62
C THR A 323 18.50 13.03 5.59
N GLY A 324 18.73 11.72 5.40
CA GLY A 324 19.47 10.88 6.36
C GLY A 324 18.76 10.68 7.70
N LYS A 325 17.63 11.33 7.94
CA LYS A 325 16.86 11.19 9.19
C LYS A 325 16.20 9.82 9.27
N ASP A 326 16.37 9.11 10.38
CA ASP A 326 15.67 7.87 10.66
C ASP A 326 14.37 8.14 11.43
N PHE A 327 13.53 7.12 11.52
CA PHE A 327 12.29 7.16 12.28
C PHE A 327 12.58 7.32 13.77
N LYS A 328 11.80 8.16 14.43
CA LYS A 328 11.93 8.39 15.87
C LYS A 328 11.48 7.14 16.63
N ARG A 329 12.32 6.69 17.56
CA ARG A 329 11.92 5.67 18.55
C ARG A 329 11.00 6.30 19.59
N PRO A 330 9.96 5.57 20.06
CA PRO A 330 9.11 6.03 21.15
C PRO A 330 9.85 6.13 22.45
#